data_29ddc3ed7d24225a349f06cd0bf49762
#
_entry.id   29ddc3ed7d24225a349f06cd0bf49762
#
_cell.length_a   1.000
_cell.length_b   1.000
_cell.length_c   1.000
_cell.angle_alpha   90.00
_cell.angle_beta   90.00
_cell.angle_gamma   90.00
#
_symmetry.space_group_name_H-M   'P 1'
#
loop_
_entity.id
_entity.type
_entity.pdbx_description
1 polymer ?
#
loop_
_entity_poly.entity_id
_entity_poly.type
_entity_poly.pdbx_seq_one_letter_code
_entity_poly.pdbx_strand_id
1 'polypeptide(L)'
;GKRLWPLSNDVRSKQFIKLFKTETGDYESMVQRVYRQIKKVDADATVTIATAKTQVSAIHNQLGDAVGISVEPCRRDTFPAIALATAYLTDVQGVDPEESVVVCPVDPYVNEDYFEALKGLSLQADKGEANLVLMGIEPTYPSEKYGYIIPETAEQTAMVKTFKEKPTAAVAEGYISQG
;
A
#
# COMPACT_ATOMS: atom_id res chain seq x y z
N GLY A 1 -8.32 -11.68 -10.81
CA GLY A 1 -9.62 -11.51 -10.20
C GLY A 1 -10.76 -11.61 -11.20
N LYS A 2 -11.90 -12.10 -10.77
CA LYS A 2 -13.09 -12.33 -11.62
C LYS A 2 -13.65 -11.05 -12.29
N ARG A 3 -13.40 -9.87 -11.70
CA ARG A 3 -13.94 -8.58 -12.19
C ARG A 3 -13.34 -8.09 -13.50
N LEU A 4 -12.13 -8.51 -13.83
CA LEU A 4 -11.44 -8.13 -15.08
C LEU A 4 -11.26 -9.32 -16.04
N TRP A 5 -12.01 -10.42 -15.84
CA TRP A 5 -12.00 -11.52 -16.79
C TRP A 5 -12.56 -11.06 -18.16
N PRO A 6 -11.96 -11.44 -19.31
CA PRO A 6 -10.84 -12.36 -19.50
C PRO A 6 -9.44 -11.69 -19.44
N LEU A 7 -9.35 -10.39 -19.19
CA LEU A 7 -8.06 -9.67 -19.14
C LEU A 7 -7.17 -10.14 -18.00
N SER A 8 -7.76 -10.51 -16.85
CA SER A 8 -7.04 -11.08 -15.71
C SER A 8 -7.53 -12.49 -15.38
N ASN A 9 -6.61 -13.35 -15.00
CA ASN A 9 -6.86 -14.74 -14.56
C ASN A 9 -5.86 -15.11 -13.45
N ASP A 10 -5.81 -16.37 -13.05
CA ASP A 10 -4.94 -16.85 -11.97
C ASP A 10 -3.44 -16.77 -12.32
N VAL A 11 -3.11 -16.80 -13.61
CA VAL A 11 -1.72 -16.65 -14.10
C VAL A 11 -1.39 -15.17 -14.34
N ARG A 12 -2.34 -14.44 -14.91
CA ARG A 12 -2.19 -13.00 -15.25
C ARG A 12 -2.97 -12.14 -14.29
N SER A 13 -2.35 -11.76 -13.19
CA SER A 13 -2.97 -10.86 -12.20
C SER A 13 -3.15 -9.44 -12.72
N LYS A 14 -4.22 -8.77 -12.27
CA LYS A 14 -4.64 -7.43 -12.76
C LYS A 14 -3.54 -6.37 -12.66
N GLN A 15 -2.71 -6.40 -11.62
CA GLN A 15 -1.66 -5.42 -11.35
C GLN A 15 -0.52 -5.44 -12.38
N PHE A 16 -0.41 -6.51 -13.19
CA PHE A 16 0.61 -6.63 -14.24
C PHE A 16 0.09 -6.35 -15.66
N ILE A 17 -1.19 -6.00 -15.80
CA ILE A 17 -1.77 -5.64 -17.10
C ILE A 17 -1.43 -4.19 -17.40
N LYS A 18 -0.81 -3.93 -18.55
CA LYS A 18 -0.45 -2.57 -19.02
C LYS A 18 -1.71 -1.86 -19.55
N LEU A 19 -2.37 -1.10 -18.67
CA LEU A 19 -3.62 -0.39 -18.97
C LEU A 19 -3.48 1.14 -18.86
N PHE A 20 -2.42 1.63 -18.21
CA PHE A 20 -2.27 3.04 -17.91
C PHE A 20 -1.32 3.69 -18.90
N LYS A 21 -1.80 4.73 -19.57
CA LYS A 21 -1.00 5.48 -20.53
C LYS A 21 -0.05 6.42 -19.79
N THR A 22 1.22 6.38 -20.16
CA THR A 22 2.25 7.29 -19.64
C THR A 22 2.23 8.62 -20.40
N GLU A 23 2.94 9.61 -19.89
CA GLU A 23 3.13 10.91 -20.55
C GLU A 23 3.84 10.77 -21.91
N THR A 24 4.68 9.74 -22.08
CA THR A 24 5.39 9.43 -23.34
C THR A 24 4.53 8.71 -24.37
N GLY A 25 3.31 8.30 -23.97
CA GLY A 25 2.37 7.58 -24.85
C GLY A 25 2.46 6.05 -24.76
N ASP A 26 3.43 5.51 -24.04
CA ASP A 26 3.54 4.09 -23.75
C ASP A 26 2.47 3.62 -22.73
N TYR A 27 2.37 2.31 -22.52
CA TYR A 27 1.47 1.75 -21.53
C TYR A 27 2.25 1.08 -20.38
N GLU A 28 1.88 1.43 -19.16
CA GLU A 28 2.41 0.83 -17.93
C GLU A 28 1.34 0.01 -17.19
N SER A 29 1.78 -0.92 -16.37
CA SER A 29 0.94 -1.66 -15.44
C SER A 29 0.80 -0.90 -14.12
N MET A 30 -0.12 -1.36 -13.25
CA MET A 30 -0.28 -0.74 -11.93
C MET A 30 1.00 -0.85 -11.10
N VAL A 31 1.71 -1.99 -11.12
CA VAL A 31 2.95 -2.14 -10.37
C VAL A 31 4.06 -1.22 -10.87
N GLN A 32 4.15 -1.02 -12.20
CA GLN A 32 5.10 -0.07 -12.77
C GLN A 32 4.74 1.37 -12.41
N ARG A 33 3.45 1.72 -12.46
CA ARG A 33 2.94 3.04 -12.10
C ARG A 33 3.26 3.36 -10.63
N VAL A 34 2.92 2.48 -9.70
CA VAL A 34 3.18 2.68 -8.26
C VAL A 34 4.69 2.84 -8.01
N TYR A 35 5.52 1.97 -8.58
CA TYR A 35 6.98 2.08 -8.46
C TYR A 35 7.49 3.45 -8.97
N ARG A 36 7.06 3.85 -10.15
CA ARG A 36 7.45 5.15 -10.76
C ARG A 36 7.02 6.33 -9.87
N GLN A 37 5.80 6.28 -9.32
CA GLN A 37 5.30 7.34 -8.45
C GLN A 37 6.09 7.43 -7.14
N ILE A 38 6.41 6.30 -6.51
CA ILE A 38 7.28 6.28 -5.33
C ILE A 38 8.63 6.92 -5.65
N LYS A 39 9.27 6.50 -6.74
CA LYS A 39 10.59 7.01 -7.14
C LYS A 39 10.58 8.48 -7.58
N LYS A 40 9.44 9.01 -7.99
CA LYS A 40 9.26 10.43 -8.32
C LYS A 40 9.24 11.30 -7.05
N VAL A 41 8.57 10.83 -6.00
CA VAL A 41 8.47 11.53 -4.71
C VAL A 41 9.74 11.32 -3.87
N ASP A 42 10.30 10.13 -3.94
CA ASP A 42 11.53 9.78 -3.23
C ASP A 42 12.43 8.90 -4.09
N ALA A 43 13.45 9.52 -4.70
CA ALA A 43 14.38 8.84 -5.58
C ALA A 43 15.23 7.78 -4.85
N ASP A 44 15.48 7.99 -3.56
CA ASP A 44 16.33 7.12 -2.74
C ASP A 44 15.54 5.99 -2.07
N ALA A 45 14.19 6.04 -2.09
CA ALA A 45 13.35 5.00 -1.50
C ALA A 45 13.70 3.60 -2.02
N THR A 46 14.03 2.67 -1.15
CA THR A 46 14.17 1.25 -1.48
C THR A 46 12.80 0.59 -1.51
N VAL A 47 12.51 -0.16 -2.57
CA VAL A 47 11.21 -0.80 -2.76
C VAL A 47 11.35 -2.31 -2.73
N THR A 48 10.59 -2.97 -1.87
CA THR A 48 10.47 -4.42 -1.82
C THR A 48 9.00 -4.82 -2.04
N ILE A 49 8.76 -5.79 -2.91
CA ILE A 49 7.43 -6.27 -3.26
C ILE A 49 7.14 -7.60 -2.56
N ALA A 50 6.16 -7.59 -1.65
CA ALA A 50 5.61 -8.81 -1.07
C ALA A 50 4.67 -9.49 -2.08
N THR A 51 4.92 -10.73 -2.43
CA THR A 51 4.20 -11.38 -3.53
C THR A 51 4.18 -12.91 -3.42
N ALA A 52 3.26 -13.55 -4.15
CA ALA A 52 3.24 -15.00 -4.30
C ALA A 52 4.28 -15.46 -5.36
N LYS A 53 4.81 -16.67 -5.20
CA LYS A 53 5.81 -17.27 -6.10
C LYS A 53 5.42 -17.19 -7.59
N THR A 54 4.14 -17.34 -7.91
CA THR A 54 3.64 -17.30 -9.30
C THR A 54 3.75 -15.93 -9.96
N GLN A 55 4.03 -14.87 -9.22
CA GLN A 55 4.09 -13.50 -9.73
C GLN A 55 5.52 -12.97 -9.87
N VAL A 56 6.50 -13.67 -9.34
CA VAL A 56 7.93 -13.26 -9.35
C VAL A 56 8.42 -12.96 -10.76
N SER A 57 8.17 -13.86 -11.73
CA SER A 57 8.59 -13.64 -13.12
C SER A 57 7.95 -12.40 -13.75
N ALA A 58 6.70 -12.08 -13.41
CA ALA A 58 6.04 -10.89 -13.92
C ALA A 58 6.66 -9.60 -13.34
N ILE A 59 7.09 -9.62 -12.08
CA ILE A 59 7.79 -8.50 -11.44
C ILE A 59 9.14 -8.30 -12.11
N HIS A 60 9.97 -9.34 -12.25
CA HIS A 60 11.26 -9.24 -12.93
C HIS A 60 11.12 -8.73 -14.38
N ASN A 61 10.10 -9.21 -15.12
CA ASN A 61 9.87 -8.75 -16.50
C ASN A 61 9.47 -7.28 -16.60
N GLN A 62 8.91 -6.68 -15.55
CA GLN A 62 8.40 -5.31 -15.58
C GLN A 62 9.26 -4.30 -14.85
N LEU A 63 9.95 -4.71 -13.80
CA LEU A 63 10.77 -3.85 -12.96
C LEU A 63 12.26 -4.26 -12.91
N GLY A 64 12.60 -5.43 -13.51
CA GLY A 64 13.98 -5.93 -13.47
C GLY A 64 14.43 -6.19 -12.04
N ASP A 65 15.68 -5.83 -11.77
CA ASP A 65 16.34 -5.96 -10.46
C ASP A 65 16.25 -4.67 -9.61
N ALA A 66 15.37 -3.74 -10.03
CA ALA A 66 15.21 -2.45 -9.34
C ALA A 66 14.43 -2.56 -8.01
N VAL A 67 13.89 -3.73 -7.69
CA VAL A 67 13.08 -3.98 -6.49
C VAL A 67 13.52 -5.26 -5.79
N GLY A 68 13.45 -5.26 -4.45
CA GLY A 68 13.51 -6.49 -3.67
C GLY A 68 12.22 -7.30 -3.81
N ILE A 69 12.29 -8.61 -3.61
CA ILE A 69 11.11 -9.49 -3.69
C ILE A 69 11.05 -10.38 -2.46
N SER A 70 10.05 -10.15 -1.60
CA SER A 70 9.70 -11.03 -0.50
C SER A 70 8.61 -12.01 -0.96
N VAL A 71 8.92 -13.30 -1.03
CA VAL A 71 8.04 -14.33 -1.58
C VAL A 71 7.27 -15.03 -0.46
N GLU A 72 5.94 -14.89 -0.48
CA GLU A 72 5.07 -15.62 0.42
C GLU A 72 5.02 -17.11 0.04
N PRO A 73 5.28 -18.05 0.98
CA PRO A 73 5.16 -19.46 0.72
C PRO A 73 3.69 -19.90 0.52
N CYS A 74 2.76 -19.20 1.16
CA CYS A 74 1.32 -19.39 1.01
C CYS A 74 0.58 -18.09 1.41
N ARG A 75 -0.61 -17.90 0.87
CA ARG A 75 -1.45 -16.73 1.22
C ARG A 75 -2.03 -16.89 2.62
N ARG A 76 -1.83 -15.87 3.47
CA ARG A 76 -2.27 -15.81 4.85
C ARG A 76 -2.80 -14.41 5.25
N ASP A 77 -3.35 -13.67 4.28
CA ASP A 77 -3.81 -12.30 4.42
C ASP A 77 -2.69 -11.26 4.67
N THR A 78 -3.07 -10.05 5.03
CA THR A 78 -2.19 -8.86 5.03
C THR A 78 -1.11 -8.92 6.11
N PHE A 79 -1.47 -9.23 7.36
CA PHE A 79 -0.51 -9.18 8.46
C PHE A 79 0.68 -10.14 8.28
N PRO A 80 0.48 -11.44 7.97
CA PRO A 80 1.61 -12.33 7.73
C PRO A 80 2.48 -11.93 6.53
N ALA A 81 1.90 -11.32 5.49
CA ALA A 81 2.66 -10.80 4.34
C ALA A 81 3.57 -9.63 4.76
N ILE A 82 3.06 -8.69 5.55
CA ILE A 82 3.84 -7.57 6.08
C ILE A 82 4.94 -8.09 7.01
N ALA A 83 4.63 -8.95 7.95
CA ALA A 83 5.59 -9.50 8.90
C ALA A 83 6.74 -10.25 8.19
N LEU A 84 6.41 -11.07 7.18
CA LEU A 84 7.42 -11.75 6.37
C LEU A 84 8.29 -10.76 5.57
N ALA A 85 7.68 -9.73 4.99
CA ALA A 85 8.40 -8.71 4.23
C ALA A 85 9.34 -7.91 5.16
N THR A 86 8.89 -7.56 6.36
CA THR A 86 9.74 -6.87 7.35
C THR A 86 10.92 -7.74 7.77
N ALA A 87 10.71 -9.02 8.09
CA ALA A 87 11.81 -9.94 8.39
C ALA A 87 12.77 -10.09 7.19
N TYR A 88 12.26 -10.13 5.96
CA TYR A 88 13.08 -10.15 4.76
C TYR A 88 13.93 -8.87 4.60
N LEU A 89 13.37 -7.70 4.92
CA LEU A 89 14.11 -6.44 4.89
C LEU A 89 15.29 -6.46 5.86
N THR A 90 15.09 -6.89 7.10
CA THR A 90 16.14 -6.94 8.12
C THR A 90 17.13 -8.08 7.88
N ASP A 91 16.64 -9.31 7.70
CA ASP A 91 17.50 -10.51 7.73
C ASP A 91 18.20 -10.76 6.40
N VAL A 92 17.61 -10.32 5.28
CA VAL A 92 18.14 -10.58 3.93
C VAL A 92 18.71 -9.32 3.28
N GLN A 93 18.01 -8.19 3.39
CA GLN A 93 18.46 -6.94 2.79
C GLN A 93 19.33 -6.09 3.72
N GLY A 94 19.40 -6.44 5.01
CA GLY A 94 20.25 -5.75 5.98
C GLY A 94 19.77 -4.34 6.34
N VAL A 95 18.47 -4.08 6.19
CA VAL A 95 17.85 -2.82 6.60
C VAL A 95 17.91 -2.72 8.12
N ASP A 96 18.27 -1.54 8.62
CA ASP A 96 18.37 -1.28 10.07
C ASP A 96 16.98 -1.51 10.71
N PRO A 97 16.88 -2.29 11.80
CA PRO A 97 15.61 -2.50 12.50
C PRO A 97 14.92 -1.21 13.00
N GLU A 98 15.66 -0.14 13.17
CA GLU A 98 15.13 1.17 13.58
C GLU A 98 14.62 2.01 12.40
N GLU A 99 14.81 1.56 11.17
CA GLU A 99 14.35 2.27 9.97
C GLU A 99 12.85 2.09 9.76
N SER A 100 12.14 3.18 9.48
CA SER A 100 10.70 3.15 9.23
C SER A 100 10.36 2.45 7.91
N VAL A 101 9.41 1.53 7.95
CA VAL A 101 8.92 0.79 6.78
C VAL A 101 7.51 1.26 6.39
N VAL A 102 7.36 1.78 5.18
CA VAL A 102 6.07 2.19 4.63
C VAL A 102 5.43 1.04 3.86
N VAL A 103 4.22 0.66 4.24
CA VAL A 103 3.42 -0.35 3.53
C VAL A 103 2.43 0.32 2.60
N CYS A 104 2.61 0.11 1.29
CA CYS A 104 1.79 0.71 0.25
C CYS A 104 1.05 -0.37 -0.55
N PRO A 105 -0.29 -0.36 -0.63
CA PRO A 105 -1.01 -1.27 -1.51
C PRO A 105 -0.82 -0.90 -2.99
N VAL A 106 -0.80 -1.90 -3.86
CA VAL A 106 -0.57 -1.70 -5.30
C VAL A 106 -1.87 -1.46 -6.09
N ASP A 107 -3.02 -1.63 -5.47
CA ASP A 107 -4.33 -1.60 -6.15
C ASP A 107 -4.95 -0.20 -6.36
N PRO A 108 -4.73 0.82 -5.50
CA PRO A 108 -5.37 2.11 -5.65
C PRO A 108 -4.86 2.88 -6.87
N TYR A 109 -5.79 3.44 -7.65
CA TYR A 109 -5.46 4.41 -8.68
C TYR A 109 -5.54 5.82 -8.07
N VAL A 110 -4.38 6.36 -7.74
CA VAL A 110 -4.22 7.62 -7.00
C VAL A 110 -3.27 8.56 -7.75
N ASN A 111 -3.29 9.84 -7.40
CA ASN A 111 -2.39 10.86 -7.89
C ASN A 111 -1.10 10.94 -7.05
N GLU A 112 -0.26 11.92 -7.35
CA GLU A 112 1.02 12.14 -6.71
C GLU A 112 0.88 12.51 -5.22
N ASP A 113 -0.16 13.29 -4.86
CA ASP A 113 -0.40 13.74 -3.47
C ASP A 113 -0.51 12.57 -2.48
N TYR A 114 -1.03 11.42 -2.95
CA TYR A 114 -1.06 10.19 -2.15
C TYR A 114 0.34 9.72 -1.77
N PHE A 115 1.29 9.77 -2.70
CA PHE A 115 2.67 9.33 -2.45
C PHE A 115 3.45 10.35 -1.62
N GLU A 116 3.15 11.65 -1.75
CA GLU A 116 3.67 12.66 -0.83
C GLU A 116 3.15 12.44 0.59
N ALA A 117 1.88 12.09 0.75
CA ALA A 117 1.32 11.71 2.05
C ALA A 117 1.99 10.45 2.64
N LEU A 118 2.33 9.43 1.83
CA LEU A 118 3.09 8.27 2.28
C LEU A 118 4.48 8.64 2.80
N LYS A 119 5.18 9.58 2.13
CA LYS A 119 6.44 10.12 2.64
C LYS A 119 6.24 10.85 3.97
N GLY A 120 5.14 11.58 4.11
CA GLY A 120 4.74 12.21 5.38
C GLY A 120 4.54 11.19 6.52
N LEU A 121 4.02 10.00 6.22
CA LEU A 121 3.88 8.93 7.23
C LEU A 121 5.25 8.44 7.75
N SER A 122 6.23 8.26 6.87
CA SER A 122 7.59 7.90 7.27
C SER A 122 8.17 8.93 8.22
N LEU A 123 8.10 10.22 7.84
CA LEU A 123 8.57 11.31 8.68
C LEU A 123 7.85 11.40 10.04
N GLN A 124 6.57 11.01 10.09
CA GLN A 124 5.84 10.96 11.35
C GLN A 124 6.27 9.76 12.21
N ALA A 125 6.52 8.60 11.59
CA ALA A 125 7.02 7.42 12.30
C ALA A 125 8.42 7.67 12.89
N ASP A 126 9.30 8.36 12.18
CA ASP A 126 10.65 8.70 12.60
C ASP A 126 10.71 9.59 13.85
N LYS A 127 9.60 10.26 14.21
CA LYS A 127 9.51 10.99 15.49
C LYS A 127 9.47 10.08 16.71
N GLY A 128 9.18 8.79 16.52
CA GLY A 128 9.13 7.80 17.60
C GLY A 128 7.96 7.96 18.57
N GLU A 129 6.95 8.75 18.23
CA GLU A 129 5.77 8.97 19.07
C GLU A 129 4.80 7.78 19.05
N ALA A 130 4.86 6.96 18.00
CA ALA A 130 4.04 5.75 17.85
C ALA A 130 4.77 4.68 17.03
N ASN A 131 4.58 3.41 17.39
CA ASN A 131 5.15 2.28 16.64
C ASN A 131 4.42 1.96 15.33
N LEU A 132 3.23 2.53 15.13
CA LEU A 132 2.43 2.35 13.94
C LEU A 132 1.73 3.66 13.58
N VAL A 133 1.96 4.13 12.37
CA VAL A 133 1.33 5.34 11.82
C VAL A 133 0.41 4.93 10.66
N LEU A 134 -0.82 5.42 10.67
CA LEU A 134 -1.83 5.09 9.67
C LEU A 134 -2.21 6.33 8.87
N MET A 135 -2.40 6.16 7.56
CA MET A 135 -3.00 7.19 6.72
C MET A 135 -4.52 6.98 6.68
N GLY A 136 -5.27 7.92 7.23
CA GLY A 136 -6.71 8.01 7.05
C GLY A 136 -7.04 8.72 5.75
N ILE A 137 -8.09 8.26 5.08
CA ILE A 137 -8.68 8.94 3.92
C ILE A 137 -10.10 9.36 4.32
N GLU A 138 -10.42 10.62 4.13
CA GLU A 138 -11.74 11.15 4.46
C GLU A 138 -12.83 10.40 3.65
N PRO A 139 -13.81 9.79 4.32
CA PRO A 139 -14.81 8.98 3.65
C PRO A 139 -15.85 9.89 2.94
N THR A 140 -16.12 9.60 1.66
CA THR A 140 -17.11 10.32 0.86
C THR A 140 -18.53 9.76 0.98
N TYR A 141 -18.68 8.58 1.56
CA TYR A 141 -19.97 7.91 1.81
C TYR A 141 -19.82 6.83 2.91
N PRO A 142 -20.90 6.45 3.60
CA PRO A 142 -20.84 5.45 4.67
C PRO A 142 -20.70 4.03 4.10
N SER A 143 -19.45 3.59 3.94
CA SER A 143 -19.12 2.28 3.38
C SER A 143 -19.10 1.20 4.46
N GLU A 144 -19.75 0.07 4.19
CA GLU A 144 -19.67 -1.14 5.03
C GLU A 144 -18.47 -2.05 4.65
N LYS A 145 -17.62 -1.62 3.69
CA LYS A 145 -16.56 -2.45 3.13
C LYS A 145 -15.16 -2.12 3.66
N TYR A 146 -15.03 -1.00 4.36
CA TYR A 146 -13.75 -0.47 4.85
C TYR A 146 -13.74 -0.40 6.37
N GLY A 147 -12.54 -0.34 6.93
CA GLY A 147 -12.34 0.02 8.32
C GLY A 147 -12.33 1.54 8.49
N TYR A 148 -12.77 2.00 9.66
CA TYR A 148 -12.78 3.40 10.04
C TYR A 148 -11.76 3.64 11.15
N ILE A 149 -10.87 4.59 10.95
CA ILE A 149 -9.96 5.12 11.95
C ILE A 149 -10.69 6.25 12.66
N ILE A 150 -10.86 6.15 13.97
CA ILE A 150 -11.46 7.19 14.78
C ILE A 150 -10.35 7.86 15.58
N PRO A 151 -9.97 9.13 15.26
CA PRO A 151 -8.93 9.86 15.96
C PRO A 151 -9.43 10.37 17.32
N GLU A 152 -8.51 10.73 18.21
CA GLU A 152 -8.84 11.36 19.49
C GLU A 152 -9.22 12.84 19.31
N THR A 153 -8.63 13.51 18.32
CA THR A 153 -8.87 14.93 18.00
C THR A 153 -9.11 15.08 16.49
N ALA A 154 -9.67 16.23 16.08
CA ALA A 154 -9.87 16.57 14.67
C ALA A 154 -8.62 17.17 14.00
N GLU A 155 -7.45 17.04 14.61
CA GLU A 155 -6.19 17.49 14.03
C GLU A 155 -5.75 16.58 12.87
N GLN A 156 -4.97 17.14 11.95
CA GLN A 156 -4.46 16.38 10.80
C GLN A 156 -3.60 15.18 11.20
N THR A 157 -2.88 15.30 12.32
CA THR A 157 -2.13 14.20 12.95
C THR A 157 -2.63 14.05 14.38
N ALA A 158 -3.22 12.91 14.68
CA ALA A 158 -3.82 12.63 15.99
C ALA A 158 -3.58 11.19 16.40
N MET A 159 -3.61 10.93 17.70
CA MET A 159 -3.63 9.56 18.21
C MET A 159 -4.92 8.85 17.80
N VAL A 160 -4.81 7.56 17.50
CA VAL A 160 -5.97 6.74 17.15
C VAL A 160 -6.68 6.32 18.45
N LYS A 161 -7.92 6.78 18.63
CA LYS A 161 -8.77 6.40 19.75
C LYS A 161 -9.26 4.95 19.59
N THR A 162 -9.69 4.59 18.38
CA THR A 162 -10.17 3.25 18.09
C THR A 162 -10.22 3.00 16.59
N PHE A 163 -10.30 1.73 16.22
CA PHE A 163 -10.49 1.28 14.85
C PHE A 163 -11.75 0.41 14.76
N LYS A 164 -12.60 0.67 13.77
CA LYS A 164 -13.82 -0.10 13.55
C LYS A 164 -13.85 -0.73 12.16
N GLU A 165 -13.65 -2.03 12.11
CA GLU A 165 -13.68 -2.80 10.87
C GLU A 165 -15.11 -3.02 10.40
N LYS A 166 -15.38 -2.65 9.14
CA LYS A 166 -16.63 -2.91 8.42
C LYS A 166 -17.90 -2.69 9.24
N PRO A 167 -18.14 -1.45 9.74
CA PRO A 167 -19.35 -1.14 10.49
C PRO A 167 -20.60 -1.23 9.58
N THR A 168 -21.77 -1.24 10.18
CA THR A 168 -23.01 -1.03 9.41
C THR A 168 -23.05 0.40 8.84
N ALA A 169 -23.81 0.61 7.76
CA ALA A 169 -23.94 1.93 7.13
C ALA A 169 -24.37 3.02 8.13
N ALA A 170 -25.32 2.72 9.02
CA ALA A 170 -25.79 3.66 10.05
C ALA A 170 -24.69 4.05 11.05
N VAL A 171 -23.84 3.09 11.45
CA VAL A 171 -22.69 3.36 12.32
C VAL A 171 -21.61 4.16 11.58
N ALA A 172 -21.36 3.83 10.32
CA ALA A 172 -20.41 4.57 9.48
C ALA A 172 -20.86 6.03 9.26
N GLU A 173 -22.15 6.26 9.03
CA GLU A 173 -22.72 7.60 8.91
C GLU A 173 -22.57 8.40 10.21
N GLY A 174 -22.73 7.74 11.37
CA GLY A 174 -22.46 8.33 12.67
C GLY A 174 -21.02 8.78 12.85
N TYR A 175 -20.05 8.02 12.35
CA TYR A 175 -18.63 8.42 12.38
C TYR A 175 -18.36 9.60 11.46
N ILE A 176 -18.85 9.58 10.23
CA ILE A 176 -18.65 10.66 9.25
C ILE A 176 -19.25 11.98 9.77
N SER A 177 -20.39 11.93 10.45
CA SER A 177 -21.04 13.14 10.99
C SER A 177 -20.37 13.75 12.21
N GLN A 178 -19.46 12.99 12.84
CA GLN A 178 -18.66 13.45 14.00
C GLN A 178 -17.30 14.06 13.59
N GLY A 179 -16.92 13.98 12.33
CA GLY A 179 -15.62 14.42 11.80
C GLY A 179 -14.67 13.25 11.73
#